data_f398ab1963992ee56214bae0a3358400
#
_entry.id   f398ab1963992ee56214bae0a3358400
#
_cell.length_a   1.000
_cell.length_b   1.000
_cell.length_c   1.000
_cell.angle_alpha   90.00
_cell.angle_beta   90.00
_cell.angle_gamma   90.00
#
_symmetry.space_group_name_H-M   'P 1'
#
loop_
_entity.id
_entity.type
_entity.pdbx_description
1 polymer ?
#
loop_
_entity_poly.entity_id
_entity_poly.type
_entity_poly.pdbx_seq_one_letter_code
_entity_poly.pdbx_strand_id
1 'polypeptide(L)'
;MAAKPLVCPSCGFGNNPAGAARCASCGAKIEDIKTKRSHAEELERRYQQEGVNLQWLVIAFAVQGVLTAALIFGLPLVITKLDFEGGNGMAVCIPVWFVGGLLVGMISPGRTFIEPMIASLLVAIPTTFLLEHSQTVREIPDFLYVILAAIGILFTLIGAYVGERIQLGPAPKPAE
;
A
#
# COMPACT_ATOMS: atom_id res chain seq x y z
N MET A 1 12.33 -34.90 12.56
CA MET A 1 12.58 -33.82 13.55
C MET A 1 11.61 -34.04 14.69
N ALA A 2 12.08 -34.26 15.92
CA ALA A 2 11.21 -34.46 17.08
C ALA A 2 10.56 -33.12 17.46
N ALA A 3 9.21 -33.09 17.49
CA ALA A 3 8.46 -31.92 17.87
C ALA A 3 8.77 -31.53 19.32
N LYS A 4 9.12 -30.28 19.59
CA LYS A 4 9.40 -29.78 20.94
C LYS A 4 8.18 -29.92 21.84
N PRO A 5 8.33 -30.44 23.09
CA PRO A 5 7.24 -30.53 24.02
C PRO A 5 6.73 -29.12 24.42
N LEU A 6 5.42 -28.98 24.62
CA LEU A 6 4.77 -27.73 24.96
C LEU A 6 4.71 -27.54 26.47
N VAL A 7 5.15 -26.36 26.94
CA VAL A 7 5.02 -25.97 28.37
C VAL A 7 3.67 -25.34 28.64
N CYS A 8 2.92 -25.78 29.61
CA CYS A 8 1.64 -25.21 30.00
C CYS A 8 1.84 -23.85 30.71
N PRO A 9 1.20 -22.73 30.25
CA PRO A 9 1.36 -21.42 30.87
C PRO A 9 0.67 -21.31 32.24
N SER A 10 -0.33 -22.17 32.49
CA SER A 10 -1.10 -22.12 33.77
C SER A 10 -0.43 -22.85 34.92
N CYS A 11 0.27 -23.98 34.66
CA CYS A 11 0.88 -24.78 35.68
C CYS A 11 2.36 -25.10 35.52
N GLY A 12 2.98 -24.65 34.41
CA GLY A 12 4.40 -24.90 34.14
C GLY A 12 4.75 -26.31 33.67
N PHE A 13 3.78 -27.22 33.50
CA PHE A 13 4.04 -28.59 33.07
C PHE A 13 4.60 -28.63 31.66
N GLY A 14 5.85 -29.07 31.51
CA GLY A 14 6.65 -29.00 30.29
C GLY A 14 6.59 -30.22 29.37
N ASN A 15 5.79 -31.24 29.68
CA ASN A 15 5.81 -32.52 28.97
C ASN A 15 4.50 -32.81 28.20
N ASN A 16 3.86 -31.77 27.68
CA ASN A 16 2.68 -31.95 26.87
C ASN A 16 3.10 -32.34 25.43
N PRO A 17 2.40 -33.31 24.81
CA PRO A 17 2.71 -33.67 23.39
C PRO A 17 2.48 -32.49 22.46
N ALA A 18 3.26 -32.41 21.42
CA ALA A 18 3.11 -31.38 20.40
C ALA A 18 1.72 -31.48 19.74
N GLY A 19 0.93 -30.39 19.85
CA GLY A 19 -0.46 -30.37 19.37
C GLY A 19 -1.53 -30.73 20.39
N ALA A 20 -1.17 -30.89 21.68
CA ALA A 20 -2.15 -31.11 22.75
C ALA A 20 -3.06 -29.90 22.93
N ALA A 21 -4.37 -30.07 22.76
CA ALA A 21 -5.37 -29.01 22.94
C ALA A 21 -5.56 -28.64 24.43
N ARG A 22 -5.21 -29.54 25.34
CA ARG A 22 -5.31 -29.35 26.80
C ARG A 22 -4.09 -29.90 27.52
N CYS A 23 -3.73 -29.26 28.65
CA CYS A 23 -2.64 -29.70 29.48
C CYS A 23 -2.99 -31.04 30.16
N ALA A 24 -2.06 -31.98 30.06
CA ALA A 24 -2.22 -33.31 30.68
C ALA A 24 -2.25 -33.24 32.23
N SER A 25 -1.69 -32.19 32.84
CA SER A 25 -1.60 -32.03 34.29
C SER A 25 -2.76 -31.23 34.88
N CYS A 26 -3.12 -30.06 34.31
CA CYS A 26 -4.12 -29.16 34.89
C CYS A 26 -5.40 -29.00 34.07
N GLY A 27 -5.49 -29.59 32.84
CA GLY A 27 -6.65 -29.51 31.97
C GLY A 27 -6.84 -28.15 31.26
N ALA A 28 -6.00 -27.16 31.55
CA ALA A 28 -6.07 -25.86 30.92
C ALA A 28 -5.89 -25.97 29.39
N LYS A 29 -6.63 -25.17 28.60
CA LYS A 29 -6.48 -25.14 27.14
C LYS A 29 -5.09 -24.63 26.78
N ILE A 30 -4.35 -25.44 26.02
CA ILE A 30 -3.01 -25.08 25.49
C ILE A 30 -3.13 -24.44 24.11
N GLU A 31 -4.29 -24.53 23.45
CA GLU A 31 -4.54 -23.98 22.10
C GLU A 31 -4.33 -22.46 21.98
N ASP A 32 -4.44 -21.72 23.09
CA ASP A 32 -4.20 -20.28 23.11
C ASP A 32 -2.71 -19.88 23.09
N ILE A 33 -1.80 -20.87 23.18
CA ILE A 33 -0.37 -20.67 22.93
C ILE A 33 -0.04 -20.98 21.44
N LYS A 34 -0.82 -20.51 20.52
CA LYS A 34 -0.22 -20.10 19.25
C LYS A 34 0.74 -18.99 19.64
N THR A 35 2.01 -19.38 19.72
CA THR A 35 3.15 -18.49 19.95
C THR A 35 2.79 -17.11 19.41
N LYS A 36 2.63 -16.12 20.29
CA LYS A 36 2.63 -14.72 19.87
C LYS A 36 3.88 -14.62 19.04
N ARG A 37 3.70 -14.61 17.74
CA ARG A 37 4.84 -14.47 16.80
C ARG A 37 5.63 -13.28 17.28
N SER A 38 6.93 -13.43 17.35
CA SER A 38 7.76 -12.30 17.75
C SER A 38 7.50 -11.16 16.79
N HIS A 39 7.56 -9.93 17.24
CA HIS A 39 7.38 -8.75 16.37
C HIS A 39 8.29 -8.80 15.14
N ALA A 40 9.48 -9.42 15.28
CA ALA A 40 10.41 -9.64 14.19
C ALA A 40 9.87 -10.63 13.13
N GLU A 41 9.30 -11.78 13.55
CA GLU A 41 8.71 -12.76 12.62
C GLU A 41 7.48 -12.20 11.89
N GLU A 42 6.70 -11.35 12.57
CA GLU A 42 5.56 -10.70 11.95
C GLU A 42 6.00 -9.63 10.93
N LEU A 43 7.06 -8.88 11.22
CA LEU A 43 7.69 -7.95 10.29
C LEU A 43 8.25 -8.69 9.07
N GLU A 44 9.03 -9.76 9.28
CA GLU A 44 9.57 -10.55 8.16
C GLU A 44 8.46 -11.04 7.23
N ARG A 45 7.36 -11.55 7.79
CA ARG A 45 6.22 -11.99 6.99
C ARG A 45 5.59 -10.85 6.18
N ARG A 46 5.51 -9.65 6.75
CA ARG A 46 4.99 -8.47 6.04
C ARG A 46 5.89 -8.05 4.90
N TYR A 47 7.22 -8.18 5.08
CA TYR A 47 8.20 -7.92 4.03
C TYR A 47 8.26 -9.00 2.94
N GLN A 48 7.88 -10.24 3.27
CA GLN A 48 7.85 -11.39 2.35
C GLN A 48 6.50 -11.57 1.64
N GLN A 49 5.56 -10.65 1.83
CA GLN A 49 4.26 -10.76 1.16
C GLN A 49 4.45 -10.62 -0.35
N GLU A 50 4.41 -11.75 -1.05
CA GLU A 50 4.48 -11.83 -2.50
C GLU A 50 3.07 -11.93 -3.08
N GLY A 51 2.85 -11.24 -4.22
CA GLY A 51 1.60 -11.30 -4.97
C GLY A 51 0.73 -10.05 -4.86
N VAL A 52 -0.20 -9.93 -5.80
CA VAL A 52 -1.15 -8.81 -5.88
C VAL A 52 -2.36 -9.10 -5.00
N ASN A 53 -2.65 -8.20 -4.07
CA ASN A 53 -3.86 -8.27 -3.27
C ASN A 53 -4.95 -7.40 -3.90
N LEU A 54 -5.98 -8.07 -4.45
CA LEU A 54 -7.08 -7.38 -5.12
C LEU A 54 -7.78 -6.34 -4.24
N GLN A 55 -7.92 -6.60 -2.94
CA GLN A 55 -8.53 -5.66 -2.00
C GLN A 55 -7.72 -4.37 -1.92
N TRP A 56 -6.40 -4.48 -1.81
CA TRP A 56 -5.51 -3.32 -1.76
C TRP A 56 -5.40 -2.61 -3.10
N LEU A 57 -5.51 -3.34 -4.20
CA LEU A 57 -5.61 -2.74 -5.53
C LEU A 57 -6.85 -1.85 -5.65
N VAL A 58 -8.01 -2.33 -5.19
CA VAL A 58 -9.27 -1.55 -5.21
C VAL A 58 -9.17 -0.32 -4.31
N ILE A 59 -8.58 -0.46 -3.11
CA ILE A 59 -8.36 0.68 -2.21
C ILE A 59 -7.41 1.70 -2.84
N ALA A 60 -6.29 1.25 -3.41
CA ALA A 60 -5.34 2.12 -4.09
C ALA A 60 -5.99 2.87 -5.27
N PHE A 61 -6.80 2.16 -6.07
CA PHE A 61 -7.54 2.75 -7.18
C PHE A 61 -8.56 3.79 -6.69
N ALA A 62 -9.30 3.49 -5.62
CA ALA A 62 -10.25 4.42 -5.04
C ALA A 62 -9.57 5.68 -4.47
N VAL A 63 -8.48 5.53 -3.72
CA VAL A 63 -7.71 6.66 -3.17
C VAL A 63 -7.15 7.53 -4.30
N GLN A 64 -6.52 6.92 -5.28
CA GLN A 64 -5.91 7.64 -6.40
C GLN A 64 -6.97 8.33 -7.26
N GLY A 65 -8.07 7.64 -7.56
CA GLY A 65 -9.19 8.18 -8.34
C GLY A 65 -9.90 9.34 -7.64
N VAL A 66 -10.19 9.20 -6.35
CA VAL A 66 -10.84 10.27 -5.56
C VAL A 66 -9.95 11.51 -5.46
N LEU A 67 -8.65 11.35 -5.19
CA LEU A 67 -7.72 12.48 -5.11
C LEU A 67 -7.59 13.18 -6.48
N THR A 68 -7.49 12.42 -7.56
CA THR A 68 -7.42 12.98 -8.92
C THR A 68 -8.72 13.70 -9.30
N ALA A 69 -9.88 13.09 -9.02
CA ALA A 69 -11.17 13.71 -9.28
C ALA A 69 -11.39 14.97 -8.43
N ALA A 70 -11.03 14.95 -7.16
CA ALA A 70 -11.10 16.11 -6.28
C ALA A 70 -10.21 17.25 -6.78
N LEU A 71 -9.03 16.94 -7.32
CA LEU A 71 -8.14 17.93 -7.91
C LEU A 71 -8.74 18.52 -9.20
N ILE A 72 -9.12 17.68 -10.15
CA ILE A 72 -9.50 18.13 -11.50
C ILE A 72 -10.89 18.78 -11.49
N PHE A 73 -11.85 18.23 -10.75
CA PHE A 73 -13.23 18.70 -10.73
C PHE A 73 -13.56 19.52 -9.49
N GLY A 74 -13.03 19.15 -8.31
CA GLY A 74 -13.39 19.79 -7.05
C GLY A 74 -12.66 21.12 -6.83
N LEU A 75 -11.36 21.15 -7.07
CA LEU A 75 -10.56 22.34 -6.77
C LEU A 75 -10.91 23.56 -7.66
N PRO A 76 -11.19 23.41 -8.97
CA PRO A 76 -11.63 24.52 -9.79
C PRO A 76 -12.95 25.15 -9.37
N LEU A 77 -13.83 24.38 -8.71
CA LEU A 77 -15.11 24.93 -8.15
C LEU A 77 -14.85 25.87 -6.98
N VAL A 78 -13.78 25.69 -6.26
CA VAL A 78 -13.41 26.49 -5.07
C VAL A 78 -12.46 27.62 -5.44
N ILE A 79 -11.49 27.34 -6.32
CA ILE A 79 -10.44 28.28 -6.72
C ILE A 79 -10.51 28.50 -8.25
N THR A 80 -11.40 29.38 -8.64
CA THR A 80 -11.67 29.70 -10.06
C THR A 80 -10.51 30.36 -10.82
N LYS A 81 -9.42 30.78 -10.10
CA LYS A 81 -8.25 31.42 -10.70
C LYS A 81 -7.16 30.42 -11.13
N LEU A 82 -7.25 29.16 -10.72
CA LEU A 82 -6.29 28.13 -11.09
C LEU A 82 -6.77 27.42 -12.34
N ASP A 83 -5.90 27.38 -13.33
CA ASP A 83 -6.10 26.64 -14.55
C ASP A 83 -5.60 25.21 -14.34
N PHE A 84 -6.53 24.27 -14.28
CA PHE A 84 -6.26 22.83 -14.20
C PHE A 84 -6.50 22.11 -15.53
N GLU A 85 -6.52 22.85 -16.63
CA GLU A 85 -6.71 22.30 -17.97
C GLU A 85 -5.38 21.84 -18.58
N GLY A 86 -5.46 20.87 -19.46
CA GLY A 86 -4.35 20.45 -20.27
C GLY A 86 -3.10 20.07 -19.48
N GLY A 87 -1.96 20.54 -19.95
CA GLY A 87 -0.64 20.25 -19.35
C GLY A 87 -0.47 20.77 -17.93
N ASN A 88 -1.11 21.87 -17.55
CA ASN A 88 -1.08 22.39 -16.18
C ASN A 88 -1.78 21.42 -15.23
N GLY A 89 -2.96 20.92 -15.61
CA GLY A 89 -3.68 19.91 -14.84
C GLY A 89 -2.85 18.65 -14.65
N MET A 90 -2.19 18.19 -15.72
CA MET A 90 -1.34 17.01 -15.65
C MET A 90 -0.12 17.20 -14.74
N ALA A 91 0.52 18.36 -14.77
CA ALA A 91 1.66 18.67 -13.91
C ALA A 91 1.28 18.66 -12.42
N VAL A 92 0.07 19.15 -12.08
CA VAL A 92 -0.43 19.16 -10.71
C VAL A 92 -0.89 17.77 -10.25
N CYS A 93 -1.29 16.89 -11.17
CA CYS A 93 -1.59 15.48 -10.83
C CYS A 93 -0.36 14.74 -10.26
N ILE A 94 0.86 15.06 -10.68
CA ILE A 94 2.08 14.37 -10.26
C ILE A 94 2.26 14.40 -8.73
N PRO A 95 2.29 15.56 -8.05
CA PRO A 95 2.40 15.59 -6.59
C PRO A 95 1.19 14.99 -5.88
N VAL A 96 -0.02 15.08 -6.45
CA VAL A 96 -1.21 14.44 -5.89
C VAL A 96 -1.11 12.92 -5.96
N TRP A 97 -0.58 12.39 -7.04
CA TRP A 97 -0.34 10.94 -7.18
C TRP A 97 0.75 10.44 -6.24
N PHE A 98 1.77 11.24 -5.96
CA PHE A 98 2.73 10.95 -4.89
C PHE A 98 2.03 10.83 -3.52
N VAL A 99 1.18 11.78 -3.18
CA VAL A 99 0.40 11.75 -1.92
C VAL A 99 -0.53 10.53 -1.87
N GLY A 100 -1.20 10.21 -2.98
CA GLY A 100 -2.04 9.01 -3.08
C GLY A 100 -1.26 7.73 -2.83
N GLY A 101 -0.08 7.59 -3.45
CA GLY A 101 0.83 6.46 -3.20
C GLY A 101 1.30 6.40 -1.74
N LEU A 102 1.69 7.54 -1.17
CA LEU A 102 2.10 7.67 0.23
C LEU A 102 1.00 7.17 1.19
N LEU A 103 -0.23 7.61 1.00
CA LEU A 103 -1.37 7.21 1.83
C LEU A 103 -1.62 5.70 1.73
N VAL A 104 -1.62 5.14 0.52
CA VAL A 104 -1.80 3.69 0.33
C VAL A 104 -0.68 2.91 1.01
N GLY A 105 0.59 3.34 0.84
CA GLY A 105 1.74 2.72 1.49
C GLY A 105 1.69 2.79 3.01
N MET A 106 1.15 3.88 3.59
CA MET A 106 1.00 4.03 5.05
C MET A 106 -0.13 3.18 5.63
N ILE A 107 -1.20 2.93 4.89
CA ILE A 107 -2.39 2.23 5.39
C ILE A 107 -2.27 0.71 5.17
N SER A 108 -1.53 0.29 4.15
CA SER A 108 -1.40 -1.11 3.78
C SER A 108 -0.71 -1.94 4.87
N PRO A 109 -1.25 -3.11 5.26
CA PRO A 109 -0.67 -3.94 6.33
C PRO A 109 0.62 -4.65 5.95
N GLY A 110 1.05 -4.59 4.70
CA GLY A 110 2.22 -5.28 4.18
C GLY A 110 2.89 -4.52 3.04
N ARG A 111 3.82 -5.19 2.37
CA ARG A 111 4.49 -4.63 1.21
C ARG A 111 3.53 -4.54 0.02
N THR A 112 3.15 -3.34 -0.35
CA THR A 112 2.21 -3.05 -1.46
C THR A 112 2.89 -2.16 -2.47
N PHE A 113 3.59 -2.74 -3.41
CA PHE A 113 4.31 -2.00 -4.44
C PHE A 113 3.60 -2.07 -5.80
N ILE A 114 3.06 -3.23 -6.13
CA ILE A 114 2.43 -3.50 -7.44
C ILE A 114 1.03 -2.90 -7.51
N GLU A 115 0.27 -2.93 -6.42
CA GLU A 115 -1.09 -2.43 -6.35
C GLU A 115 -1.19 -0.92 -6.64
N PRO A 116 -0.40 -0.04 -6.00
CA PRO A 116 -0.39 1.39 -6.35
C PRO A 116 0.07 1.65 -7.78
N MET A 117 0.98 0.83 -8.32
CA MET A 117 1.43 0.95 -9.71
C MET A 117 0.29 0.68 -10.69
N ILE A 118 -0.40 -0.44 -10.53
CA ILE A 118 -1.53 -0.79 -11.41
C ILE A 118 -2.66 0.23 -11.24
N ALA A 119 -2.96 0.62 -10.00
CA ALA A 119 -3.99 1.60 -9.70
C ALA A 119 -3.71 2.96 -10.36
N SER A 120 -2.47 3.46 -10.24
CA SER A 120 -2.07 4.73 -10.87
C SER A 120 -2.12 4.64 -12.40
N LEU A 121 -1.74 3.52 -13.00
CA LEU A 121 -1.86 3.31 -14.43
C LEU A 121 -3.33 3.37 -14.89
N LEU A 122 -4.23 2.71 -14.16
CA LEU A 122 -5.66 2.72 -14.45
C LEU A 122 -6.29 4.11 -14.30
N VAL A 123 -5.80 4.95 -13.39
CA VAL A 123 -6.25 6.33 -13.22
C VAL A 123 -5.58 7.25 -14.24
N ALA A 124 -4.31 7.04 -14.57
CA ALA A 124 -3.56 7.88 -15.49
C ALA A 124 -4.14 7.87 -16.91
N ILE A 125 -4.58 6.71 -17.41
CA ILE A 125 -5.14 6.58 -18.76
C ILE A 125 -6.33 7.53 -18.98
N PRO A 126 -7.44 7.41 -18.21
CA PRO A 126 -8.60 8.29 -18.41
C PRO A 126 -8.27 9.75 -18.09
N THR A 127 -7.40 10.01 -17.10
CA THR A 127 -6.97 11.38 -16.74
C THR A 127 -6.22 12.04 -17.88
N THR A 128 -5.32 11.32 -18.54
CA THR A 128 -4.55 11.81 -19.69
C THR A 128 -5.49 12.21 -20.84
N PHE A 129 -6.41 11.34 -21.22
CA PHE A 129 -7.40 11.63 -22.26
C PHE A 129 -8.29 12.82 -21.91
N LEU A 130 -8.75 12.90 -20.65
CA LEU A 130 -9.59 13.99 -20.18
C LEU A 130 -8.87 15.34 -20.30
N LEU A 131 -7.63 15.40 -19.82
CA LEU A 131 -6.83 16.63 -19.80
C LEU A 131 -6.34 17.03 -21.20
N GLU A 132 -6.01 16.08 -22.06
CA GLU A 132 -5.70 16.34 -23.46
C GLU A 132 -6.88 17.03 -24.16
N HIS A 133 -8.10 16.54 -23.96
CA HIS A 133 -9.30 17.13 -24.56
C HIS A 133 -9.74 18.45 -23.91
N SER A 134 -9.28 18.76 -22.70
CA SER A 134 -9.64 19.99 -21.98
C SER A 134 -8.78 21.19 -22.33
N GLN A 135 -7.69 21.00 -23.08
CA GLN A 135 -6.77 22.11 -23.40
C GLN A 135 -7.43 23.13 -24.34
N THR A 136 -7.50 24.38 -23.88
CA THR A 136 -8.17 25.45 -24.61
C THR A 136 -7.20 26.54 -25.06
N VAL A 137 -6.17 26.85 -24.29
CA VAL A 137 -5.29 28.02 -24.50
C VAL A 137 -3.89 27.62 -24.91
N ARG A 138 -3.40 26.51 -24.43
CA ARG A 138 -2.01 26.07 -24.65
C ARG A 138 -1.99 24.59 -25.01
N GLU A 139 -1.89 24.33 -26.29
CA GLU A 139 -1.74 22.98 -26.80
C GLU A 139 -0.31 22.50 -26.58
N ILE A 140 -0.17 21.39 -25.85
CA ILE A 140 1.06 20.63 -25.75
C ILE A 140 0.94 19.34 -26.55
N PRO A 141 2.01 18.84 -27.15
CA PRO A 141 1.98 17.61 -27.94
C PRO A 141 1.56 16.39 -27.08
N ASP A 142 0.78 15.48 -27.64
CA ASP A 142 0.22 14.29 -26.97
C ASP A 142 1.28 13.43 -26.28
N PHE A 143 2.47 13.31 -26.88
CA PHE A 143 3.56 12.53 -26.28
C PHE A 143 4.03 13.10 -24.93
N LEU A 144 3.89 14.41 -24.70
CA LEU A 144 4.21 15.03 -23.40
C LEU A 144 3.24 14.58 -22.30
N TYR A 145 1.97 14.37 -22.63
CA TYR A 145 1.02 13.80 -21.66
C TYR A 145 1.42 12.39 -21.24
N VAL A 146 1.88 11.56 -22.17
CA VAL A 146 2.38 10.22 -21.86
C VAL A 146 3.61 10.27 -20.96
N ILE A 147 4.55 11.21 -21.22
CA ILE A 147 5.72 11.40 -20.36
C ILE A 147 5.32 11.86 -18.97
N LEU A 148 4.43 12.85 -18.85
CA LEU A 148 3.95 13.35 -17.57
C LEU A 148 3.19 12.27 -16.79
N ALA A 149 2.37 11.45 -17.47
CA ALA A 149 1.71 10.30 -16.87
C ALA A 149 2.71 9.28 -16.32
N ALA A 150 3.73 8.93 -17.09
CA ALA A 150 4.79 8.02 -16.66
C ALA A 150 5.55 8.56 -15.43
N ILE A 151 5.88 9.85 -15.44
CA ILE A 151 6.50 10.52 -14.28
C ILE A 151 5.54 10.44 -13.06
N GLY A 152 4.26 10.72 -13.24
CA GLY A 152 3.26 10.64 -12.18
C GLY A 152 3.15 9.24 -11.57
N ILE A 153 3.18 8.19 -12.39
CA ILE A 153 3.20 6.80 -11.94
C ILE A 153 4.47 6.51 -11.12
N LEU A 154 5.64 6.98 -11.56
CA LEU A 154 6.88 6.87 -10.79
C LEU A 154 6.78 7.58 -9.45
N PHE A 155 6.19 8.77 -9.40
CA PHE A 155 5.96 9.48 -8.14
C PHE A 155 5.00 8.74 -7.22
N THR A 156 3.97 8.08 -7.75
CA THR A 156 3.10 7.19 -6.96
C THR A 156 3.90 6.06 -6.32
N LEU A 157 4.81 5.43 -7.06
CA LEU A 157 5.66 4.36 -6.53
C LEU A 157 6.62 4.86 -5.45
N ILE A 158 7.22 6.04 -5.65
CA ILE A 158 8.07 6.66 -4.63
C ILE A 158 7.24 6.97 -3.38
N GLY A 159 6.04 7.52 -3.55
CA GLY A 159 5.11 7.78 -2.45
C GLY A 159 4.76 6.50 -1.69
N ALA A 160 4.38 5.44 -2.39
CA ALA A 160 4.06 4.14 -1.79
C ALA A 160 5.26 3.56 -1.02
N TYR A 161 6.45 3.61 -1.59
CA TYR A 161 7.68 3.18 -0.92
C TYR A 161 7.96 3.97 0.36
N VAL A 162 7.83 5.30 0.31
CA VAL A 162 8.03 6.15 1.49
C VAL A 162 6.97 5.86 2.55
N GLY A 163 5.70 5.71 2.15
CA GLY A 163 4.60 5.34 3.05
C GLY A 163 4.84 4.00 3.73
N GLU A 164 5.25 2.99 2.98
CA GLU A 164 5.63 1.67 3.50
C GLU A 164 6.78 1.78 4.52
N ARG A 165 7.82 2.56 4.21
CA ARG A 165 8.95 2.77 5.12
C ARG A 165 8.58 3.47 6.42
N ILE A 166 7.66 4.41 6.36
CA ILE A 166 7.14 5.08 7.56
C ILE A 166 6.37 4.09 8.44
N GLN A 167 5.57 3.22 7.82
CA GLN A 167 4.73 2.25 8.52
C GLN A 167 5.52 1.06 9.07
N LEU A 168 6.33 0.41 8.24
CA LEU A 168 7.02 -0.84 8.60
C LEU A 168 8.37 -0.60 9.29
N GLY A 169 8.92 0.60 9.19
CA GLY A 169 10.27 0.90 9.67
C GLY A 169 11.38 0.30 8.78
N PRO A 170 12.60 0.23 9.30
CA PRO A 170 13.72 -0.35 8.56
C PRO A 170 13.52 -1.87 8.38
N ALA A 171 13.93 -2.38 7.20
CA ALA A 171 13.87 -3.81 6.93
C ALA A 171 14.64 -4.62 8.00
N PRO A 172 14.11 -5.76 8.44
CA PRO A 172 14.82 -6.63 9.37
C PRO A 172 16.17 -7.05 8.76
N LYS A 173 17.24 -7.06 9.58
CA LYS A 173 18.53 -7.54 9.13
C LYS A 173 18.42 -9.04 8.85
N PRO A 174 19.02 -9.54 7.74
CA PRO A 174 19.08 -10.98 7.51
C PRO A 174 19.77 -11.63 8.71
N ALA A 175 19.22 -12.76 9.17
CA ALA A 175 19.86 -13.57 10.20
C ALA A 175 21.20 -14.09 9.65
N GLU A 176 22.32 -13.70 10.27
CA GLU A 176 23.64 -14.23 9.98
C GLU A 176 23.79 -15.68 10.47
#